data_66606f0794faf3d169faee8fcbe9e4bc
#
_entry.id   66606f0794faf3d169faee8fcbe9e4bc
#
_cell.length_a   1.000
_cell.length_b   1.000
_cell.length_c   1.000
_cell.angle_alpha   90.00
_cell.angle_beta   90.00
_cell.angle_gamma   90.00
#
_symmetry.space_group_name_H-M   'P 1'
#
loop_
_entity.id
_entity.type
_entity.pdbx_description
1 polymer ?
#
loop_
_entity_poly.entity_id
_entity_poly.type
_entity_poly.pdbx_seq_one_letter_code
_entity_poly.pdbx_strand_id
1 'polypeptide(L)'
;ITLSNKSGSIQEVLLKNYVSWKSEPLYLLDSAQTSLNYSLDTRLGPINLNELYFVPTVSSEEVEGIKQQTITFTASSPSGQLVQKYTLKDGAYTLEKSFEIQGLQGIVTAKALKIDWKDEIKSQEKDLAESRRKTQVNYYLADGSYENLGLSDDPEEAKVAEPVKWIGFSQRFFTAGIIADSVFQEVNLNQSTPADSSLVRSMSASLSLPILEGQANLTYY
;
A
#
# COMPACT_ATOMS: atom_id res chain seq x y z
N ILE A 1 -1.57 -7.71 -11.59
CA ILE A 1 -0.76 -7.34 -10.41
C ILE A 1 0.53 -8.15 -10.46
N THR A 2 1.67 -7.48 -10.30
CA THR A 2 2.99 -8.10 -10.18
C THR A 2 3.44 -8.01 -8.73
N LEU A 3 3.85 -9.15 -8.15
CA LEU A 3 4.39 -9.25 -6.81
C LEU A 3 5.85 -9.73 -6.88
N SER A 4 6.70 -9.26 -5.96
CA SER A 4 8.11 -9.67 -5.88
C SER A 4 8.34 -10.68 -4.76
N ASN A 5 9.20 -11.67 -4.98
CA ASN A 5 9.69 -12.54 -3.92
C ASN A 5 10.76 -11.86 -3.04
N LYS A 6 11.44 -10.83 -3.53
CA LYS A 6 12.18 -9.89 -2.69
C LYS A 6 11.14 -8.95 -2.08
N SER A 7 11.09 -8.83 -0.79
CA SER A 7 10.09 -8.09 -0.02
C SER A 7 8.71 -8.75 0.16
N GLY A 8 8.27 -9.66 -0.73
CA GLY A 8 6.88 -10.12 -0.73
C GLY A 8 5.87 -9.00 -0.96
N SER A 9 6.20 -7.96 -1.74
CA SER A 9 5.36 -6.77 -1.93
C SER A 9 4.86 -6.59 -3.36
N ILE A 10 3.85 -5.73 -3.52
CA ILE A 10 3.33 -5.30 -4.80
C ILE A 10 4.40 -4.45 -5.49
N GLN A 11 4.66 -4.75 -6.78
CA GLN A 11 5.57 -3.99 -7.64
C GLN A 11 4.81 -3.17 -8.66
N GLU A 12 3.75 -3.75 -9.25
CA GLU A 12 3.01 -3.10 -10.31
C GLU A 12 1.52 -3.48 -10.25
N VAL A 13 0.67 -2.52 -10.56
CA VAL A 13 -0.76 -2.72 -10.78
C VAL A 13 -1.13 -2.15 -12.13
N LEU A 14 -1.28 -3.02 -13.14
CA LEU A 14 -1.73 -2.67 -14.49
C LEU A 14 -3.25 -2.77 -14.57
N LEU A 15 -3.90 -1.71 -15.00
CA LEU A 15 -5.33 -1.68 -15.32
C LEU A 15 -5.55 -2.09 -16.79
N LYS A 16 -5.81 -3.38 -17.03
CA LYS A 16 -5.82 -4.00 -18.36
C LYS A 16 -6.78 -3.38 -19.36
N ASN A 17 -7.87 -2.79 -18.88
CA ASN A 17 -8.95 -2.23 -19.73
C ASN A 17 -8.80 -0.71 -19.95
N TYR A 18 -7.69 -0.11 -19.48
CA TYR A 18 -7.46 1.31 -19.55
C TYR A 18 -6.12 1.63 -20.17
N VAL A 19 -6.05 2.76 -20.84
CA VAL A 19 -4.82 3.29 -21.44
C VAL A 19 -4.68 4.77 -21.10
N SER A 20 -3.44 5.27 -21.10
CA SER A 20 -3.15 6.70 -20.98
C SER A 20 -3.64 7.45 -22.23
N TRP A 21 -3.66 8.79 -22.19
CA TRP A 21 -3.99 9.62 -23.37
C TRP A 21 -3.03 9.43 -24.58
N LYS A 22 -1.86 8.81 -24.34
CA LYS A 22 -0.90 8.42 -25.37
C LYS A 22 -1.15 7.01 -25.92
N SER A 23 -2.21 6.34 -25.49
CA SER A 23 -2.50 4.94 -25.80
C SER A 23 -1.47 3.95 -25.23
N GLU A 24 -0.75 4.33 -24.18
CA GLU A 24 0.17 3.46 -23.44
C GLU A 24 -0.57 2.71 -22.32
N PRO A 25 -0.07 1.53 -21.88
CA PRO A 25 -0.65 0.81 -20.75
C PRO A 25 -0.74 1.69 -19.51
N LEU A 26 -1.89 1.62 -18.80
CA LEU A 26 -2.13 2.41 -17.61
C LEU A 26 -1.75 1.62 -16.36
N TYR A 27 -0.68 2.07 -15.71
CA TYR A 27 -0.26 1.54 -14.42
C TYR A 27 -0.80 2.43 -13.29
N LEU A 28 -1.55 1.81 -12.36
CA LEU A 28 -1.99 2.48 -11.14
C LEU A 28 -0.83 2.58 -10.13
N LEU A 29 -0.02 1.51 -10.04
CA LEU A 29 1.25 1.48 -9.33
C LEU A 29 2.33 0.99 -10.29
N ASP A 30 3.50 1.63 -10.25
CA ASP A 30 4.65 1.31 -11.10
C ASP A 30 5.92 1.37 -10.22
N SER A 31 6.65 0.29 -10.13
CA SER A 31 7.84 0.18 -9.27
C SER A 31 8.94 1.21 -9.54
N ALA A 32 8.92 1.86 -10.71
CA ALA A 32 9.83 2.97 -11.00
C ALA A 32 9.45 4.28 -10.28
N GLN A 33 8.19 4.44 -9.87
CA GLN A 33 7.64 5.61 -9.19
C GLN A 33 7.09 5.31 -7.81
N THR A 34 6.61 4.09 -7.59
CA THR A 34 5.96 3.69 -6.33
C THR A 34 6.92 2.88 -5.47
N SER A 35 6.99 3.19 -4.19
CA SER A 35 7.63 2.32 -3.20
C SER A 35 6.68 2.04 -2.05
N LEU A 36 6.56 0.77 -1.69
CA LEU A 36 5.77 0.29 -0.58
C LEU A 36 6.66 -0.57 0.32
N ASN A 37 7.09 0.02 1.44
CA ASN A 37 8.05 -0.58 2.35
C ASN A 37 7.36 -1.00 3.64
N TYR A 38 7.78 -2.14 4.18
CA TYR A 38 7.33 -2.64 5.47
C TYR A 38 8.51 -2.84 6.40
N SER A 39 8.34 -2.47 7.67
CA SER A 39 9.37 -2.71 8.68
C SER A 39 8.78 -3.14 10.02
N LEU A 40 9.59 -3.87 10.78
CA LEU A 40 9.27 -4.38 12.11
C LEU A 40 10.40 -4.08 13.08
N ASP A 41 10.05 -3.72 14.29
CA ASP A 41 11.03 -3.61 15.38
C ASP A 41 11.37 -5.00 15.94
N THR A 42 12.65 -5.26 16.13
CA THR A 42 13.17 -6.48 16.76
C THR A 42 14.10 -6.15 17.92
N ARG A 43 14.49 -7.15 18.70
CA ARG A 43 15.50 -6.97 19.77
C ARG A 43 16.87 -6.53 19.26
N LEU A 44 17.17 -6.77 17.99
CA LEU A 44 18.45 -6.39 17.35
C LEU A 44 18.35 -5.09 16.55
N GLY A 45 17.21 -4.40 16.62
CA GLY A 45 16.90 -3.20 15.84
C GLY A 45 15.80 -3.44 14.81
N PRO A 46 15.39 -2.39 14.07
CA PRO A 46 14.37 -2.51 13.05
C PRO A 46 14.88 -3.35 11.88
N ILE A 47 14.00 -4.20 11.33
CA ILE A 47 14.25 -4.91 10.07
C ILE A 47 13.35 -4.34 8.97
N ASN A 48 13.92 -4.12 7.80
CA ASN A 48 13.20 -3.75 6.60
C ASN A 48 12.83 -5.03 5.84
N LEU A 49 11.54 -5.33 5.69
CA LEU A 49 11.08 -6.54 5.01
C LEU A 49 11.44 -6.51 3.51
N ASN A 50 11.70 -5.34 2.94
CA ASN A 50 12.11 -5.19 1.56
C ASN A 50 13.52 -5.72 1.28
N GLU A 51 14.30 -6.01 2.33
CA GLU A 51 15.62 -6.65 2.22
C GLU A 51 15.55 -8.18 2.32
N LEU A 52 14.39 -8.73 2.70
CA LEU A 52 14.20 -10.16 2.86
C LEU A 52 13.73 -10.81 1.56
N TYR A 53 14.15 -12.07 1.37
CA TYR A 53 13.63 -12.94 0.32
C TYR A 53 12.60 -13.91 0.90
N PHE A 54 11.48 -14.00 0.23
CA PHE A 54 10.37 -14.88 0.59
C PHE A 54 10.22 -15.99 -0.45
N VAL A 55 9.83 -17.16 0.01
CA VAL A 55 9.47 -18.28 -0.86
C VAL A 55 7.97 -18.17 -1.18
N PRO A 56 7.59 -17.99 -2.46
CA PRO A 56 6.18 -17.89 -2.84
C PRO A 56 5.55 -19.27 -3.01
N THR A 57 4.29 -19.40 -2.61
CA THR A 57 3.39 -20.50 -2.99
C THR A 57 2.09 -19.91 -3.51
N VAL A 58 1.50 -20.54 -4.52
CA VAL A 58 0.26 -20.05 -5.16
C VAL A 58 -0.80 -21.13 -5.01
N SER A 59 -1.99 -20.72 -4.61
CA SER A 59 -3.19 -21.56 -4.60
C SER A 59 -4.35 -20.85 -5.30
N SER A 60 -5.28 -21.63 -5.84
CA SER A 60 -6.51 -21.11 -6.43
C SER A 60 -7.66 -21.97 -5.91
N GLU A 61 -8.73 -21.33 -5.53
CA GLU A 61 -9.95 -21.98 -5.06
C GLU A 61 -11.18 -21.23 -5.58
N GLU A 62 -12.33 -21.85 -5.48
CA GLU A 62 -13.61 -21.24 -5.76
C GLU A 62 -14.44 -21.21 -4.48
N VAL A 63 -14.84 -20.03 -4.04
CA VAL A 63 -15.65 -19.82 -2.84
C VAL A 63 -16.93 -19.12 -3.25
N GLU A 64 -18.07 -19.75 -2.99
CA GLU A 64 -19.40 -19.25 -3.36
C GLU A 64 -19.54 -18.89 -4.86
N GLY A 65 -18.90 -19.67 -5.74
CA GLY A 65 -18.91 -19.46 -7.18
C GLY A 65 -17.95 -18.36 -7.69
N ILE A 66 -17.16 -17.73 -6.81
CA ILE A 66 -16.17 -16.72 -7.15
C ILE A 66 -14.78 -17.38 -7.09
N LYS A 67 -14.05 -17.34 -8.21
CA LYS A 67 -12.65 -17.79 -8.24
C LYS A 67 -11.79 -16.78 -7.50
N GLN A 68 -10.93 -17.30 -6.62
CA GLN A 68 -9.93 -16.49 -5.95
C GLN A 68 -8.54 -17.14 -6.06
N GLN A 69 -7.54 -16.30 -6.15
CA GLN A 69 -6.15 -16.69 -6.18
C GLN A 69 -5.44 -16.13 -4.96
N THR A 70 -4.72 -17.01 -4.25
CA THR A 70 -3.94 -16.64 -3.07
C THR A 70 -2.47 -16.91 -3.33
N ILE A 71 -1.62 -15.91 -3.07
CA ILE A 71 -0.17 -16.03 -3.07
C ILE A 71 0.32 -15.85 -1.65
N THR A 72 1.05 -16.84 -1.13
CA THR A 72 1.65 -16.82 0.19
C THR A 72 3.17 -16.71 0.05
N PHE A 73 3.76 -15.72 0.67
CA PHE A 73 5.19 -15.47 0.76
C PHE A 73 5.68 -15.81 2.17
N THR A 74 6.64 -16.72 2.29
CA THR A 74 7.18 -17.18 3.58
C THR A 74 8.69 -16.91 3.67
N ALA A 75 9.12 -16.18 4.71
CA ALA A 75 10.51 -16.04 5.09
C ALA A 75 10.74 -16.81 6.39
N SER A 76 11.53 -17.88 6.33
CA SER A 76 11.75 -18.80 7.45
C SER A 76 13.11 -18.61 8.10
N SER A 77 13.16 -18.81 9.41
CA SER A 77 14.38 -18.93 10.22
C SER A 77 14.27 -20.15 11.13
N PRO A 78 15.35 -20.57 11.81
CA PRO A 78 15.29 -21.66 12.79
C PRO A 78 14.31 -21.42 13.94
N SER A 79 13.99 -20.17 14.26
CA SER A 79 13.13 -19.78 15.38
C SER A 79 11.67 -19.61 14.99
N GLY A 80 11.36 -19.47 13.69
CA GLY A 80 10.00 -19.21 13.21
C GLY A 80 9.99 -18.54 11.84
N GLN A 81 8.86 -17.95 11.48
CA GLN A 81 8.68 -17.41 10.14
C GLN A 81 7.81 -16.14 10.10
N LEU A 82 8.04 -15.33 9.07
CA LEU A 82 7.17 -14.25 8.64
C LEU A 82 6.38 -14.72 7.43
N VAL A 83 5.08 -14.52 7.44
CA VAL A 83 4.19 -14.93 6.35
C VAL A 83 3.42 -13.71 5.85
N GLN A 84 3.42 -13.49 4.55
CA GLN A 84 2.58 -12.50 3.88
C GLN A 84 1.67 -13.23 2.89
N LYS A 85 0.38 -13.01 2.99
CA LYS A 85 -0.60 -13.63 2.10
C LYS A 85 -1.37 -12.54 1.36
N TYR A 86 -1.52 -12.70 0.05
CA TYR A 86 -2.34 -11.85 -0.79
C TYR A 86 -3.44 -12.67 -1.44
N THR A 87 -4.68 -12.22 -1.34
CA THR A 87 -5.84 -12.88 -1.95
C THR A 87 -6.56 -11.92 -2.90
N LEU A 88 -6.64 -12.31 -4.16
CA LEU A 88 -7.36 -11.60 -5.21
C LEU A 88 -8.57 -12.42 -5.65
N LYS A 89 -9.75 -11.82 -5.59
CA LYS A 89 -11.00 -12.39 -6.09
C LYS A 89 -11.23 -11.97 -7.54
N ASP A 90 -11.76 -12.87 -8.35
CA ASP A 90 -12.07 -12.57 -9.75
C ASP A 90 -13.08 -11.45 -9.87
N GLY A 91 -12.82 -10.49 -10.77
CA GLY A 91 -13.63 -9.29 -10.96
C GLY A 91 -13.48 -8.21 -9.87
N ALA A 92 -12.69 -8.43 -8.81
CA ALA A 92 -12.48 -7.43 -7.77
C ALA A 92 -11.36 -6.44 -8.13
N TYR A 93 -11.51 -5.20 -7.65
CA TYR A 93 -10.45 -4.17 -7.65
C TYR A 93 -9.77 -4.06 -6.28
N THR A 94 -10.08 -4.95 -5.37
CA THR A 94 -9.48 -5.03 -4.03
C THR A 94 -8.57 -6.23 -3.92
N LEU A 95 -7.46 -6.08 -3.20
CA LEU A 95 -6.50 -7.14 -2.90
C LEU A 95 -6.34 -7.24 -1.38
N GLU A 96 -6.84 -8.33 -0.79
CA GLU A 96 -6.69 -8.58 0.64
C GLU A 96 -5.24 -8.96 0.96
N LYS A 97 -4.69 -8.44 2.06
CA LYS A 97 -3.36 -8.79 2.57
C LYS A 97 -3.44 -9.15 4.03
N SER A 98 -2.87 -10.30 4.41
CA SER A 98 -2.53 -10.62 5.79
C SER A 98 -1.01 -10.70 5.98
N PHE A 99 -0.56 -10.29 7.14
CA PHE A 99 0.81 -10.43 7.62
C PHE A 99 0.79 -11.18 8.94
N GLU A 100 1.63 -12.22 9.08
CA GLU A 100 1.67 -13.08 10.25
C GLU A 100 3.10 -13.28 10.76
N ILE A 101 3.26 -13.26 12.07
CA ILE A 101 4.50 -13.55 12.79
C ILE A 101 4.29 -14.87 13.53
N GLN A 102 5.00 -15.92 13.13
CA GLN A 102 4.86 -17.24 13.69
C GLN A 102 6.16 -17.70 14.36
N GLY A 103 6.13 -18.03 15.65
CA GLY A 103 7.29 -18.54 16.40
C GLY A 103 8.41 -17.54 16.69
N LEU A 104 8.25 -16.27 16.33
CA LEU A 104 9.28 -15.22 16.46
C LEU A 104 9.06 -14.28 17.65
N GLN A 105 8.16 -14.61 18.61
CA GLN A 105 7.83 -13.76 19.76
C GLN A 105 9.03 -13.42 20.66
N GLY A 106 10.09 -14.23 20.60
CA GLY A 106 11.36 -13.95 21.28
C GLY A 106 12.28 -12.96 20.55
N ILE A 107 12.03 -12.67 19.30
CA ILE A 107 12.87 -11.87 18.39
C ILE A 107 12.14 -10.59 17.99
N VAL A 108 10.93 -10.71 17.47
CA VAL A 108 10.09 -9.57 17.06
C VAL A 108 9.48 -8.92 18.31
N THR A 109 9.76 -7.65 18.51
CA THR A 109 9.23 -6.84 19.62
C THR A 109 8.18 -5.84 19.14
N ALA A 110 7.96 -5.77 17.82
CA ALA A 110 7.01 -4.87 17.19
C ALA A 110 5.59 -5.08 17.71
N LYS A 111 4.92 -3.98 18.06
CA LYS A 111 3.48 -3.94 18.34
C LYS A 111 2.68 -3.52 17.10
N ALA A 112 3.35 -3.03 16.08
CA ALA A 112 2.77 -2.61 14.82
C ALA A 112 3.70 -2.94 13.65
N LEU A 113 3.10 -3.21 12.49
CA LEU A 113 3.75 -3.22 11.19
C LEU A 113 3.84 -1.77 10.72
N LYS A 114 5.06 -1.27 10.53
CA LYS A 114 5.27 0.06 9.94
C LYS A 114 5.20 -0.04 8.43
N ILE A 115 4.50 0.90 7.81
CA ILE A 115 4.25 0.96 6.38
C ILE A 115 4.68 2.34 5.89
N ASP A 116 5.61 2.40 4.95
CA ASP A 116 5.99 3.61 4.24
C ASP A 116 5.61 3.47 2.77
N TRP A 117 4.62 4.23 2.34
CA TRP A 117 4.14 4.28 0.98
C TRP A 117 4.47 5.63 0.34
N LYS A 118 5.15 5.59 -0.81
CA LYS A 118 5.45 6.77 -1.63
C LYS A 118 5.02 6.50 -3.05
N ASP A 119 4.52 7.53 -3.72
CA ASP A 119 4.13 7.44 -5.11
C ASP A 119 4.36 8.77 -5.84
N GLU A 120 5.05 8.69 -6.97
CA GLU A 120 5.23 9.77 -7.93
C GLU A 120 4.21 9.60 -9.04
N ILE A 121 3.06 10.27 -8.91
CA ILE A 121 1.94 10.09 -9.83
C ILE A 121 2.29 10.64 -11.22
N LYS A 122 2.35 9.75 -12.22
CA LYS A 122 2.60 10.11 -13.61
C LYS A 122 1.42 10.84 -14.24
N SER A 123 1.73 11.75 -15.18
CA SER A 123 0.72 12.40 -16.02
C SER A 123 0.18 11.41 -17.06
N GLN A 124 -0.93 10.79 -16.75
CA GLN A 124 -1.63 9.81 -17.62
C GLN A 124 -2.74 10.46 -18.46
N GLU A 125 -3.03 11.74 -18.19
CA GLU A 125 -4.04 12.55 -18.87
C GLU A 125 -3.38 13.67 -19.67
N LYS A 126 -4.06 14.18 -20.72
CA LYS A 126 -3.56 15.26 -21.56
C LYS A 126 -3.48 16.60 -20.81
N ASP A 127 -4.44 16.88 -19.94
CA ASP A 127 -4.52 18.12 -19.18
C ASP A 127 -3.86 17.96 -17.82
N LEU A 128 -2.57 18.34 -17.74
CA LEU A 128 -1.79 18.28 -16.50
C LEU A 128 -2.36 19.20 -15.41
N ALA A 129 -2.81 20.41 -15.77
CA ALA A 129 -3.32 21.37 -14.79
C ALA A 129 -4.60 20.83 -14.12
N GLU A 130 -5.50 20.25 -14.91
CA GLU A 130 -6.71 19.62 -14.38
C GLU A 130 -6.38 18.36 -13.58
N SER A 131 -5.42 17.55 -14.01
CA SER A 131 -4.96 16.39 -13.25
C SER A 131 -4.42 16.80 -11.88
N ARG A 132 -3.60 17.86 -11.82
CA ARG A 132 -3.07 18.41 -10.55
C ARG A 132 -4.18 18.90 -9.62
N ARG A 133 -5.23 19.53 -10.14
CA ARG A 133 -6.40 20.00 -9.36
C ARG A 133 -7.30 18.88 -8.84
N LYS A 134 -7.16 17.66 -9.33
CA LYS A 134 -7.98 16.49 -8.94
C LYS A 134 -7.18 15.41 -8.22
N THR A 135 -5.88 15.61 -8.00
CA THR A 135 -5.00 14.62 -7.41
C THR A 135 -4.59 15.06 -6.01
N GLN A 136 -4.95 14.27 -5.00
CA GLN A 136 -4.70 14.59 -3.59
C GLN A 136 -4.67 13.35 -2.72
N VAL A 137 -4.06 13.48 -1.54
CA VAL A 137 -4.13 12.48 -0.48
C VAL A 137 -5.45 12.66 0.27
N ASN A 138 -6.22 11.56 0.36
CA ASN A 138 -7.46 11.49 1.13
C ASN A 138 -7.31 10.48 2.26
N TYR A 139 -8.00 10.70 3.37
CA TYR A 139 -8.03 9.74 4.46
C TYR A 139 -9.36 9.79 5.22
N TYR A 140 -9.66 8.71 5.91
CA TYR A 140 -10.90 8.55 6.64
C TYR A 140 -10.60 8.14 8.07
N LEU A 141 -11.09 8.92 9.01
CA LEU A 141 -10.90 8.68 10.43
C LEU A 141 -11.81 7.56 10.93
N ALA A 142 -11.44 6.94 12.03
CA ALA A 142 -12.24 5.89 12.66
C ALA A 142 -13.58 6.39 13.21
N ASP A 143 -13.71 7.70 13.48
CA ASP A 143 -14.95 8.34 13.93
C ASP A 143 -15.96 8.60 12.80
N GLY A 144 -15.58 8.36 11.54
CA GLY A 144 -16.41 8.56 10.37
C GLY A 144 -16.15 9.86 9.60
N SER A 145 -15.15 10.66 10.00
CA SER A 145 -14.79 11.90 9.33
C SER A 145 -13.94 11.63 8.09
N TYR A 146 -14.27 12.27 6.97
CA TYR A 146 -13.50 12.28 5.74
C TYR A 146 -12.66 13.54 5.68
N GLU A 147 -11.36 13.37 5.43
CA GLU A 147 -10.38 14.44 5.38
C GLU A 147 -9.47 14.31 4.16
N ASN A 148 -8.79 15.39 3.79
CA ASN A 148 -7.81 15.41 2.72
C ASN A 148 -6.72 16.45 2.96
N LEU A 149 -5.58 16.30 2.27
CA LEU A 149 -4.62 17.38 2.14
C LEU A 149 -5.11 18.39 1.10
N GLY A 150 -4.79 19.68 1.30
CA GLY A 150 -5.21 20.76 0.42
C GLY A 150 -4.73 20.59 -1.04
N LEU A 151 -5.40 21.26 -1.97
CA LEU A 151 -5.05 21.23 -3.40
C LEU A 151 -4.11 22.38 -3.78
N SER A 152 -3.27 22.82 -2.85
CA SER A 152 -2.26 23.86 -3.07
C SER A 152 -1.12 23.34 -3.96
N ASP A 153 -0.42 24.24 -4.63
CA ASP A 153 0.84 23.94 -5.33
C ASP A 153 2.02 23.86 -4.34
N ASP A 154 1.87 24.45 -3.14
CA ASP A 154 2.84 24.34 -2.06
C ASP A 154 2.80 22.93 -1.42
N PRO A 155 3.92 22.49 -0.84
CA PRO A 155 3.93 21.22 -0.09
C PRO A 155 2.94 21.25 1.07
N GLU A 156 2.16 20.18 1.20
CA GLU A 156 1.19 19.99 2.25
C GLU A 156 1.56 18.76 3.08
N GLU A 157 1.45 18.86 4.40
CA GLU A 157 1.69 17.75 5.31
C GLU A 157 0.63 17.69 6.42
N ALA A 158 0.33 16.48 6.89
CA ALA A 158 -0.50 16.26 8.07
C ALA A 158 0.09 15.17 8.96
N LYS A 159 0.14 15.46 10.26
CA LYS A 159 0.38 14.47 11.32
C LYS A 159 -0.97 14.21 11.98
N VAL A 160 -1.57 13.07 11.64
CA VAL A 160 -2.91 12.71 12.10
C VAL A 160 -2.77 11.95 13.41
N ALA A 161 -3.30 12.54 14.50
CA ALA A 161 -3.26 11.95 15.84
C ALA A 161 -4.38 10.93 16.05
N GLU A 162 -5.50 11.12 15.37
CA GLU A 162 -6.67 10.28 15.44
C GLU A 162 -6.44 8.97 14.67
N PRO A 163 -7.08 7.85 15.10
CA PRO A 163 -7.02 6.60 14.36
C PRO A 163 -7.61 6.74 12.95
N VAL A 164 -6.89 6.24 11.94
CA VAL A 164 -7.27 6.33 10.53
C VAL A 164 -7.71 4.96 10.01
N LYS A 165 -8.85 4.90 9.33
CA LYS A 165 -9.42 3.66 8.78
C LYS A 165 -8.85 3.33 7.41
N TRP A 166 -8.74 4.32 6.52
CA TRP A 166 -8.12 4.16 5.22
C TRP A 166 -7.42 5.43 4.74
N ILE A 167 -6.47 5.26 3.83
CA ILE A 167 -5.75 6.32 3.15
C ILE A 167 -5.78 6.01 1.66
N GLY A 168 -6.01 7.04 0.83
CA GLY A 168 -6.04 6.93 -0.61
C GLY A 168 -5.25 8.03 -1.31
N PHE A 169 -4.47 7.66 -2.32
CA PHE A 169 -3.87 8.55 -3.29
C PHE A 169 -4.81 8.65 -4.49
N SER A 170 -5.65 9.67 -4.47
CA SER A 170 -6.65 9.87 -5.52
C SER A 170 -6.07 10.65 -6.68
N GLN A 171 -6.33 10.15 -7.87
CA GLN A 171 -6.09 10.79 -9.14
C GLN A 171 -7.43 11.23 -9.74
N ARG A 172 -7.40 11.85 -10.93
CA ARG A 172 -8.62 12.34 -11.58
C ARG A 172 -9.68 11.26 -11.77
N PHE A 173 -9.30 10.04 -12.15
CA PHE A 173 -10.21 8.95 -12.48
C PHE A 173 -9.98 7.68 -11.66
N PHE A 174 -8.90 7.58 -10.95
CA PHE A 174 -8.49 6.39 -10.20
C PHE A 174 -8.05 6.77 -8.79
N THR A 175 -8.14 5.82 -7.90
CA THR A 175 -7.60 5.93 -6.54
C THR A 175 -6.85 4.64 -6.22
N ALA A 176 -5.63 4.76 -5.71
CA ALA A 176 -4.97 3.68 -5.01
C ALA A 176 -5.12 3.92 -3.51
N GLY A 177 -5.52 2.91 -2.75
CA GLY A 177 -5.77 3.08 -1.33
C GLY A 177 -5.38 1.87 -0.49
N ILE A 178 -5.22 2.10 0.81
CA ILE A 178 -4.95 1.08 1.82
C ILE A 178 -5.99 1.24 2.93
N ILE A 179 -6.71 0.16 3.22
CA ILE A 179 -7.75 0.09 4.25
C ILE A 179 -7.25 -0.85 5.35
N ALA A 180 -7.23 -0.41 6.60
CA ALA A 180 -6.94 -1.28 7.74
C ALA A 180 -8.17 -2.06 8.17
N ASP A 181 -8.03 -3.34 8.47
CA ASP A 181 -9.09 -4.09 9.14
C ASP A 181 -9.36 -3.53 10.53
N SER A 182 -8.29 -3.16 11.25
CA SER A 182 -8.36 -2.38 12.49
C SER A 182 -8.35 -0.88 12.18
N VAL A 183 -7.29 -0.17 12.57
CA VAL A 183 -7.03 1.25 12.27
C VAL A 183 -5.53 1.47 12.15
N PHE A 184 -5.12 2.43 11.32
CA PHE A 184 -3.74 2.95 11.33
C PHE A 184 -3.55 3.95 12.46
N GLN A 185 -2.36 3.97 13.02
CA GLN A 185 -1.88 4.90 14.04
C GLN A 185 -0.62 5.60 13.54
N GLU A 186 -0.20 6.68 14.22
CA GLU A 186 1.03 7.43 13.90
C GLU A 186 1.10 7.80 12.41
N VAL A 187 0.00 8.32 11.88
CA VAL A 187 -0.15 8.59 10.46
C VAL A 187 0.49 9.93 10.12
N ASN A 188 1.47 9.90 9.20
CA ASN A 188 2.06 11.10 8.62
C ASN A 188 1.84 11.07 7.11
N LEU A 189 1.24 12.14 6.59
CA LEU A 189 0.87 12.28 5.18
C LEU A 189 1.60 13.49 4.60
N ASN A 190 2.08 13.35 3.35
CA ASN A 190 2.67 14.47 2.63
C ASN A 190 2.25 14.42 1.16
N GLN A 191 2.13 15.60 0.57
CA GLN A 191 2.02 15.76 -0.87
C GLN A 191 2.70 17.04 -1.34
N SER A 192 3.19 17.04 -2.58
CA SER A 192 3.78 18.21 -3.22
C SER A 192 3.62 18.14 -4.73
N THR A 193 3.68 19.31 -5.38
CA THR A 193 3.61 19.41 -6.84
C THR A 193 5.04 19.44 -7.41
N PRO A 194 5.49 18.38 -8.13
CA PRO A 194 6.81 18.36 -8.74
C PRO A 194 6.96 19.41 -9.83
N ALA A 195 8.19 19.94 -10.01
CA ALA A 195 8.52 20.82 -11.13
C ALA A 195 8.51 20.08 -12.48
N ASP A 196 8.76 18.76 -12.46
CA ASP A 196 8.68 17.89 -13.64
C ASP A 196 7.25 17.79 -14.14
N SER A 197 7.01 18.21 -15.39
CA SER A 197 5.68 18.15 -16.03
C SER A 197 5.25 16.75 -16.45
N SER A 198 6.11 15.74 -16.37
CA SER A 198 5.73 14.34 -16.53
C SER A 198 5.02 13.78 -15.30
N LEU A 199 5.08 14.49 -14.17
CA LEU A 199 4.50 14.13 -12.90
C LEU A 199 3.35 15.06 -12.52
N VAL A 200 2.31 14.48 -11.95
CA VAL A 200 1.14 15.20 -11.43
C VAL A 200 1.39 15.63 -10.00
N ARG A 201 1.79 14.70 -9.13
CA ARG A 201 1.98 14.91 -7.70
C ARG A 201 2.91 13.85 -7.10
N SER A 202 3.74 14.27 -6.14
CA SER A 202 4.45 13.37 -5.22
C SER A 202 3.63 13.21 -3.96
N MET A 203 3.38 11.97 -3.54
CA MET A 203 2.60 11.64 -2.36
C MET A 203 3.33 10.66 -1.47
N SER A 204 3.16 10.78 -0.17
CA SER A 204 3.67 9.78 0.78
C SER A 204 2.78 9.65 2.01
N ALA A 205 2.78 8.43 2.57
CA ALA A 205 2.13 8.08 3.82
C ALA A 205 3.05 7.17 4.63
N SER A 206 3.31 7.53 5.89
CA SER A 206 3.95 6.66 6.89
C SER A 206 2.91 6.29 7.93
N LEU A 207 2.74 4.99 8.18
CA LEU A 207 1.63 4.43 8.94
C LEU A 207 2.13 3.34 9.89
N SER A 208 1.47 3.20 11.03
CA SER A 208 1.63 2.06 11.96
C SER A 208 0.33 1.24 12.00
N LEU A 209 0.37 -0.01 11.52
CA LEU A 209 -0.76 -0.94 11.59
C LEU A 209 -0.56 -1.88 12.79
N PRO A 210 -1.42 -1.84 13.83
CA PRO A 210 -1.30 -2.68 15.01
C PRO A 210 -1.26 -4.18 14.65
N ILE A 211 -0.35 -4.91 15.30
CA ILE A 211 -0.26 -6.36 15.24
C ILE A 211 -1.06 -6.92 16.40
N LEU A 212 -2.15 -7.62 16.10
CA LEU A 212 -3.04 -8.25 17.06
C LEU A 212 -2.85 -9.77 16.97
N GLU A 213 -2.50 -10.40 18.10
CA GLU A 213 -2.24 -11.85 18.16
C GLU A 213 -1.23 -12.36 17.12
N GLY A 214 -0.22 -11.52 16.77
CA GLY A 214 0.79 -11.84 15.77
C GLY A 214 0.36 -11.61 14.32
N GLN A 215 -0.78 -10.98 14.09
CA GLN A 215 -1.33 -10.71 12.75
C GLN A 215 -1.62 -9.23 12.51
N ALA A 216 -1.48 -8.80 11.26
CA ALA A 216 -1.92 -7.50 10.79
C ALA A 216 -2.57 -7.68 9.40
N ASN A 217 -3.80 -7.18 9.25
CA ASN A 217 -4.59 -7.34 8.04
C ASN A 217 -4.96 -5.99 7.44
N LEU A 218 -4.90 -5.92 6.13
CA LEU A 218 -5.29 -4.74 5.36
C LEU A 218 -5.80 -5.14 3.97
N THR A 219 -6.48 -4.20 3.32
CA THR A 219 -6.96 -4.35 1.95
C THR A 219 -6.41 -3.20 1.11
N TYR A 220 -5.82 -3.51 -0.03
CA TYR A 220 -5.51 -2.55 -1.08
C TYR A 220 -6.74 -2.36 -1.97
N TYR A 221 -6.98 -1.12 -2.34
CA TYR A 221 -8.14 -0.71 -3.12
C TYR A 221 -7.67 0.09 -4.35
#